data_791c887b099527500a23e1fb0db869d1
#
_entry.id   791c887b099527500a23e1fb0db869d1
#
_cell.length_a   1.000
_cell.length_b   1.000
_cell.length_c   1.000
_cell.angle_alpha   90.00
_cell.angle_beta   90.00
_cell.angle_gamma   90.00
#
_symmetry.space_group_name_H-M   'P 1'
#
loop_
_entity.id
_entity.type
_entity.pdbx_description
1 polymer ?
#
loop_
_entity_poly.entity_id
_entity_poly.type
_entity_poly.pdbx_seq_one_letter_code
_entity_poly.pdbx_strand_id
1 'polypeptide(L)'
;MLSGENFVVRPLPTLVFERGSSQKLADHILSLGLKSALVVTDKNLAASGALDPVLAALRASNLNVEVFDGVEPNPTDKNVEDGTERLKQLEGACVVPIGGGSSMECGKSIALLAANGGSVESLQSSEPKNAEAHVIAVPTTAGTGSETNSACVITRQRLGRKTYVMHPSITPA
;
A
#
# COMPACT_ATOMS: atom_id res chain seq x y z
N MET A 1 -12.95 -17.63 33.96
CA MET A 1 -11.59 -17.19 34.37
C MET A 1 -10.66 -17.50 33.21
N LEU A 2 -10.11 -16.48 32.54
CA LEU A 2 -9.05 -16.69 31.58
C LEU A 2 -7.81 -17.10 32.38
N SER A 3 -7.31 -18.31 32.16
CA SER A 3 -6.03 -18.76 32.69
C SER A 3 -4.97 -17.77 32.24
N GLY A 4 -4.10 -17.32 33.14
CA GLY A 4 -3.13 -16.25 32.95
C GLY A 4 -2.11 -16.41 31.82
N GLU A 5 -2.59 -16.67 30.62
CA GLU A 5 -1.78 -16.66 29.41
C GLU A 5 -1.55 -15.22 28.97
N ASN A 6 -0.30 -14.82 28.90
CA ASN A 6 0.09 -13.54 28.34
C ASN A 6 -0.16 -13.56 26.85
N PHE A 7 -0.97 -12.65 26.35
CA PHE A 7 -1.15 -12.43 24.91
C PHE A 7 -0.79 -11.01 24.53
N VAL A 8 -0.22 -10.85 23.34
CA VAL A 8 0.11 -9.54 22.79
C VAL A 8 -0.95 -9.19 21.77
N VAL A 9 -1.70 -8.11 22.01
CA VAL A 9 -2.60 -7.52 21.03
C VAL A 9 -1.80 -6.47 20.26
N ARG A 10 -1.65 -6.67 18.94
CA ARG A 10 -1.12 -5.62 18.07
C ARG A 10 -2.26 -4.68 17.71
N PRO A 11 -2.02 -3.34 17.63
CA PRO A 11 -3.04 -2.43 17.18
C PRO A 11 -3.50 -2.83 15.76
N LEU A 12 -4.80 -2.85 15.57
CA LEU A 12 -5.40 -2.99 14.24
C LEU A 12 -5.28 -1.64 13.51
N PRO A 13 -5.24 -1.65 12.17
CA PRO A 13 -5.32 -0.41 11.40
C PRO A 13 -6.64 0.33 11.71
N THR A 14 -6.63 1.65 11.54
CA THR A 14 -7.86 2.41 11.59
C THR A 14 -8.76 2.03 10.43
N LEU A 15 -9.98 1.57 10.71
CA LEU A 15 -10.95 1.20 9.69
C LEU A 15 -12.02 2.29 9.57
N VAL A 16 -12.13 2.89 8.39
CA VAL A 16 -13.21 3.83 8.07
C VAL A 16 -14.19 3.12 7.14
N PHE A 17 -15.31 2.66 7.71
CA PHE A 17 -16.35 1.95 6.97
C PHE A 17 -17.61 2.85 6.85
N GLU A 18 -17.64 3.62 5.77
CA GLU A 18 -18.73 4.57 5.49
C GLU A 18 -18.93 4.70 3.97
N ARG A 19 -20.16 4.89 3.53
CA ARG A 19 -20.44 5.19 2.12
C ARG A 19 -19.77 6.51 1.72
N GLY A 20 -18.92 6.48 0.68
CA GLY A 20 -18.18 7.65 0.20
C GLY A 20 -16.90 7.95 0.99
N SER A 21 -16.48 7.12 1.96
CA SER A 21 -15.24 7.34 2.73
C SER A 21 -14.00 7.45 1.84
N SER A 22 -13.94 6.73 0.74
CA SER A 22 -12.82 6.84 -0.22
C SER A 22 -12.64 8.24 -0.83
N GLN A 23 -13.68 9.06 -0.87
CA GLN A 23 -13.59 10.45 -1.33
C GLN A 23 -13.07 11.40 -0.23
N LYS A 24 -12.99 10.93 1.02
CA LYS A 24 -12.42 11.67 2.16
C LYS A 24 -10.93 11.30 2.42
N LEU A 25 -10.32 10.54 1.53
CA LEU A 25 -8.91 10.13 1.64
C LEU A 25 -7.94 11.30 1.81
N ALA A 26 -8.23 12.43 1.16
CA ALA A 26 -7.39 13.61 1.28
C ALA A 26 -7.28 14.10 2.73
N ASP A 27 -8.37 14.07 3.49
CA ASP A 27 -8.37 14.50 4.89
C ASP A 27 -7.47 13.60 5.74
N HIS A 28 -7.50 12.30 5.49
CA HIS A 28 -6.63 11.33 6.19
C HIS A 28 -5.16 11.54 5.83
N ILE A 29 -4.84 11.75 4.54
CA ILE A 29 -3.47 12.00 4.09
C ILE A 29 -2.92 13.29 4.72
N LEU A 30 -3.70 14.37 4.69
CA LEU A 30 -3.32 15.66 5.25
C LEU A 30 -3.17 15.60 6.79
N SER A 31 -4.00 14.80 7.47
CA SER A 31 -3.88 14.63 8.93
C SER A 31 -2.58 13.94 9.35
N LEU A 32 -1.95 13.16 8.46
CA LEU A 32 -0.62 12.58 8.65
C LEU A 32 0.52 13.56 8.33
N GLY A 33 0.21 14.80 7.95
CA GLY A 33 1.21 15.80 7.55
C GLY A 33 1.82 15.57 6.17
N LEU A 34 1.22 14.70 5.35
CA LEU A 34 1.72 14.35 4.03
C LEU A 34 1.17 15.28 2.95
N LYS A 35 1.91 15.44 1.85
CA LYS A 35 1.60 16.41 0.78
C LYS A 35 1.37 15.75 -0.57
N SER A 36 1.68 14.47 -0.69
CA SER A 36 1.63 13.72 -1.94
C SER A 36 1.01 12.35 -1.74
N ALA A 37 0.47 11.78 -2.81
CA ALA A 37 -0.07 10.43 -2.82
C ALA A 37 0.32 9.70 -4.10
N LEU A 38 0.86 8.49 -3.97
CA LEU A 38 0.99 7.54 -5.06
C LEU A 38 -0.18 6.57 -4.99
N VAL A 39 -1.13 6.71 -5.90
CA VAL A 39 -2.22 5.74 -6.07
C VAL A 39 -1.67 4.54 -6.83
N VAL A 40 -1.77 3.34 -6.24
CA VAL A 40 -1.26 2.08 -6.82
C VAL A 40 -2.43 1.18 -7.19
N THR A 41 -2.53 0.83 -8.47
CA THR A 41 -3.67 0.08 -9.02
C THR A 41 -3.28 -0.75 -10.24
N ASP A 42 -4.22 -1.49 -10.80
CA ASP A 42 -4.07 -2.17 -12.08
C ASP A 42 -4.71 -1.36 -13.25
N LYS A 43 -4.28 -1.68 -14.47
CA LYS A 43 -4.75 -0.98 -15.69
C LYS A 43 -6.25 -1.06 -15.92
N ASN A 44 -6.87 -2.19 -15.56
CA ASN A 44 -8.31 -2.37 -15.80
C ASN A 44 -9.11 -1.47 -14.86
N LEU A 45 -8.73 -1.42 -13.59
CA LEU A 45 -9.39 -0.55 -12.61
C LEU A 45 -9.13 0.93 -12.95
N ALA A 46 -7.91 1.29 -13.36
CA ALA A 46 -7.58 2.65 -13.81
C ALA A 46 -8.42 3.09 -15.01
N ALA A 47 -8.64 2.19 -15.99
CA ALA A 47 -9.40 2.49 -17.19
C ALA A 47 -10.94 2.42 -16.99
N SER A 48 -11.42 1.88 -15.89
CA SER A 48 -12.86 1.65 -15.65
C SER A 48 -13.66 2.92 -15.32
N GLY A 49 -12.99 4.03 -14.97
CA GLY A 49 -13.61 5.23 -14.43
C GLY A 49 -13.99 5.13 -12.94
N ALA A 50 -13.83 3.97 -12.31
CA ALA A 50 -14.18 3.79 -10.89
C ALA A 50 -13.28 4.60 -9.93
N LEU A 51 -12.09 4.97 -10.38
CA LEU A 51 -11.15 5.81 -9.60
C LEU A 51 -11.44 7.31 -9.72
N ASP A 52 -12.19 7.74 -10.73
CA ASP A 52 -12.38 9.16 -11.04
C ASP A 52 -12.88 9.99 -9.86
N PRO A 53 -13.89 9.55 -9.07
CA PRO A 53 -14.36 10.32 -7.93
C PRO A 53 -13.30 10.48 -6.84
N VAL A 54 -12.48 9.45 -6.61
CA VAL A 54 -11.40 9.47 -5.61
C VAL A 54 -10.27 10.36 -6.08
N LEU A 55 -9.83 10.21 -7.33
CA LEU A 55 -8.76 11.03 -7.91
C LEU A 55 -9.15 12.50 -7.97
N ALA A 56 -10.40 12.80 -8.31
CA ALA A 56 -10.92 14.17 -8.32
C ALA A 56 -10.88 14.79 -6.92
N ALA A 57 -11.31 14.04 -5.88
CA ALA A 57 -11.28 14.50 -4.49
C ALA A 57 -9.85 14.74 -3.99
N LEU A 58 -8.92 13.83 -4.28
CA LEU A 58 -7.50 13.98 -3.92
C LEU A 58 -6.87 15.22 -4.58
N ARG A 59 -7.10 15.41 -5.89
CA ARG A 59 -6.55 16.56 -6.63
C ARG A 59 -7.15 17.90 -6.20
N ALA A 60 -8.43 17.92 -5.83
CA ALA A 60 -9.09 19.12 -5.31
C ALA A 60 -8.53 19.61 -3.97
N SER A 61 -7.82 18.76 -3.24
CA SER A 61 -7.26 19.06 -1.90
C SER A 61 -5.81 19.56 -1.94
N ASN A 62 -5.31 19.99 -3.08
CA ASN A 62 -3.92 20.45 -3.29
C ASN A 62 -2.85 19.40 -3.01
N LEU A 63 -3.20 18.12 -3.00
CA LEU A 63 -2.22 17.04 -2.94
C LEU A 63 -1.59 16.82 -4.30
N ASN A 64 -0.28 16.57 -4.33
CA ASN A 64 0.39 16.08 -5.52
C ASN A 64 0.07 14.59 -5.68
N VAL A 65 -0.70 14.24 -6.73
CA VAL A 65 -1.24 12.90 -6.92
C VAL A 65 -0.70 12.29 -8.20
N GLU A 66 0.02 11.20 -8.07
CA GLU A 66 0.45 10.35 -9.17
C GLU A 66 -0.29 9.01 -9.13
N VAL A 67 -0.52 8.41 -10.30
CA VAL A 67 -1.14 7.09 -10.45
C VAL A 67 -0.13 6.14 -11.06
N PHE A 68 0.15 5.05 -10.37
CA PHE A 68 0.88 3.90 -10.87
C PHE A 68 -0.12 2.77 -11.14
N ASP A 69 -0.40 2.53 -12.41
CA ASP A 69 -1.36 1.52 -12.88
C ASP A 69 -0.68 0.22 -13.37
N GLY A 70 0.61 0.06 -13.07
CA GLY A 70 1.42 -1.04 -13.54
C GLY A 70 1.27 -2.36 -12.78
N VAL A 71 0.31 -2.47 -11.85
CA VAL A 71 0.14 -3.70 -11.07
C VAL A 71 -0.42 -4.82 -11.92
N GLU A 72 0.26 -5.96 -11.93
CA GLU A 72 -0.17 -7.20 -12.59
C GLU A 72 -0.85 -8.15 -11.60
N PRO A 73 -1.72 -9.06 -12.08
CA PRO A 73 -2.16 -10.20 -11.25
C PRO A 73 -0.95 -10.99 -10.74
N ASN A 74 -0.89 -11.24 -9.42
CA ASN A 74 0.31 -11.74 -8.72
C ASN A 74 1.52 -10.81 -8.92
N PRO A 75 1.55 -9.66 -8.22
CA PRO A 75 2.51 -8.61 -8.48
C PRO A 75 3.95 -9.11 -8.41
N THR A 76 4.78 -8.54 -9.27
CA THR A 76 6.16 -8.94 -9.47
C THR A 76 7.14 -8.01 -8.76
N ASP A 77 8.38 -8.46 -8.57
CA ASP A 77 9.49 -7.62 -8.13
C ASP A 77 9.65 -6.37 -9.02
N LYS A 78 9.47 -6.52 -10.34
CA LYS A 78 9.49 -5.39 -11.28
C LYS A 78 8.37 -4.37 -11.01
N ASN A 79 7.14 -4.81 -10.74
CA ASN A 79 6.05 -3.88 -10.42
C ASN A 79 6.38 -3.06 -9.16
N VAL A 80 6.98 -3.70 -8.16
CA VAL A 80 7.38 -3.02 -6.92
C VAL A 80 8.51 -2.03 -7.18
N GLU A 81 9.52 -2.40 -7.95
CA GLU A 81 10.65 -1.53 -8.29
C GLU A 81 10.19 -0.31 -9.09
N ASP A 82 9.40 -0.52 -10.15
CA ASP A 82 8.85 0.57 -10.99
C ASP A 82 8.00 1.54 -10.16
N GLY A 83 7.12 1.02 -9.30
CA GLY A 83 6.31 1.85 -8.41
C GLY A 83 7.14 2.59 -7.35
N THR A 84 8.22 1.98 -6.86
CA THR A 84 9.15 2.61 -5.93
C THR A 84 9.87 3.79 -6.56
N GLU A 85 10.30 3.68 -7.80
CA GLU A 85 10.92 4.79 -8.52
C GLU A 85 9.95 5.98 -8.70
N ARG A 86 8.65 5.71 -8.92
CA ARG A 86 7.62 6.75 -8.95
C ARG A 86 7.44 7.41 -7.59
N LEU A 87 7.36 6.62 -6.52
CA LEU A 87 7.18 7.14 -5.16
C LEU A 87 8.33 8.05 -4.73
N LYS A 88 9.57 7.71 -5.08
CA LYS A 88 10.76 8.51 -4.77
C LYS A 88 10.77 9.90 -5.41
N GLN A 89 9.99 10.11 -6.47
CA GLN A 89 9.85 11.42 -7.11
C GLN A 89 8.86 12.34 -6.38
N LEU A 90 8.11 11.79 -5.41
CA LEU A 90 7.10 12.50 -4.64
C LEU A 90 7.61 12.79 -3.22
N GLU A 91 7.68 14.06 -2.87
CA GLU A 91 8.06 14.48 -1.51
C GLU A 91 6.88 14.32 -0.54
N GLY A 92 7.13 13.75 0.64
CA GLY A 92 6.13 13.60 1.70
C GLY A 92 4.90 12.81 1.23
N ALA A 93 5.14 11.69 0.55
CA ALA A 93 4.08 10.90 -0.05
C ALA A 93 3.63 9.73 0.84
N CYS A 94 2.34 9.41 0.77
CA CYS A 94 1.83 8.10 1.14
C CYS A 94 1.57 7.25 -0.11
N VAL A 95 1.54 5.94 0.09
CA VAL A 95 1.08 4.98 -0.91
C VAL A 95 -0.39 4.67 -0.65
N VAL A 96 -1.21 4.83 -1.68
CA VAL A 96 -2.65 4.57 -1.63
C VAL A 96 -2.98 3.41 -2.59
N PRO A 97 -2.83 2.15 -2.17
CA PRO A 97 -3.27 1.03 -2.99
C PRO A 97 -4.80 1.01 -3.06
N ILE A 98 -5.32 1.03 -4.29
CA ILE A 98 -6.75 0.91 -4.58
C ILE A 98 -6.94 -0.29 -5.49
N GLY A 99 -7.66 -1.30 -5.04
CA GLY A 99 -7.88 -2.51 -5.83
C GLY A 99 -8.06 -3.77 -4.99
N GLY A 100 -7.76 -4.91 -5.56
CA GLY A 100 -7.76 -6.21 -4.89
C GLY A 100 -6.43 -6.50 -4.17
N GLY A 101 -6.24 -7.75 -3.76
CA GLY A 101 -5.04 -8.20 -3.04
C GLY A 101 -3.73 -7.83 -3.74
N SER A 102 -3.67 -7.95 -5.08
CA SER A 102 -2.47 -7.61 -5.84
C SER A 102 -2.07 -6.14 -5.70
N SER A 103 -3.03 -5.21 -5.79
CA SER A 103 -2.78 -3.79 -5.60
C SER A 103 -2.34 -3.49 -4.16
N MET A 104 -2.99 -4.14 -3.17
CA MET A 104 -2.62 -4.00 -1.76
C MET A 104 -1.19 -4.47 -1.49
N GLU A 105 -0.84 -5.65 -1.96
CA GLU A 105 0.48 -6.27 -1.76
C GLU A 105 1.58 -5.49 -2.47
N CYS A 106 1.33 -5.06 -3.71
CA CYS A 106 2.25 -4.22 -4.47
C CYS A 106 2.49 -2.88 -3.76
N GLY A 107 1.42 -2.17 -3.40
CA GLY A 107 1.52 -0.86 -2.74
C GLY A 107 2.25 -0.92 -1.40
N LYS A 108 1.96 -1.91 -0.56
CA LYS A 108 2.69 -2.12 0.69
C LYS A 108 4.17 -2.39 0.46
N SER A 109 4.49 -3.20 -0.56
CA SER A 109 5.89 -3.50 -0.91
C SER A 109 6.63 -2.28 -1.47
N ILE A 110 5.95 -1.45 -2.28
CA ILE A 110 6.49 -0.17 -2.76
C ILE A 110 6.85 0.74 -1.59
N ALA A 111 5.94 0.92 -0.63
CA ALA A 111 6.17 1.75 0.55
C ALA A 111 7.36 1.25 1.37
N LEU A 112 7.45 -0.05 1.60
CA LEU A 112 8.54 -0.65 2.36
C LEU A 112 9.88 -0.53 1.63
N LEU A 113 9.91 -0.79 0.31
CA LEU A 113 11.12 -0.70 -0.49
C LEU A 113 11.62 0.74 -0.59
N ALA A 114 10.72 1.71 -0.73
CA ALA A 114 11.09 3.11 -0.76
C ALA A 114 11.72 3.59 0.55
N ALA A 115 11.18 3.15 1.69
CA ALA A 115 11.68 3.50 3.02
C ALA A 115 13.04 2.86 3.36
N ASN A 116 13.34 1.68 2.81
CA ASN A 116 14.53 0.91 3.17
C ASN A 116 15.61 0.87 2.09
N GLY A 117 15.26 1.12 0.83
CA GLY A 117 16.15 0.96 -0.30
C GLY A 117 16.47 -0.51 -0.61
N GLY A 118 17.42 -0.72 -1.53
CA GLY A 118 17.85 -2.06 -1.92
C GLY A 118 16.96 -2.68 -3.00
N SER A 119 16.59 -3.93 -2.83
CA SER A 119 15.75 -4.71 -3.74
C SER A 119 14.65 -5.47 -2.97
N VAL A 120 13.64 -5.96 -3.67
CA VAL A 120 12.61 -6.83 -3.05
C VAL A 120 13.24 -8.05 -2.37
N GLU A 121 14.38 -8.53 -2.87
CA GLU A 121 15.14 -9.61 -2.24
C GLU A 121 15.71 -9.24 -0.88
N SER A 122 16.24 -8.03 -0.76
CA SER A 122 16.83 -7.56 0.49
C SER A 122 15.78 -7.37 1.59
N LEU A 123 14.53 -7.06 1.22
CA LEU A 123 13.42 -6.94 2.19
C LEU A 123 13.07 -8.28 2.88
N GLN A 124 13.40 -9.40 2.25
CA GLN A 124 13.20 -10.73 2.84
C GLN A 124 14.36 -11.16 3.75
N SER A 125 15.57 -10.76 3.42
CA SER A 125 16.81 -11.25 4.06
C SER A 125 17.31 -10.38 5.21
N SER A 126 16.81 -9.16 5.33
CA SER A 126 17.17 -8.24 6.40
C SER A 126 15.90 -7.69 7.07
N GLU A 127 15.94 -7.53 8.38
CA GLU A 127 14.87 -6.79 9.06
C GLU A 127 14.85 -5.36 8.52
N PRO A 128 13.72 -4.90 7.94
CA PRO A 128 13.58 -3.54 7.50
C PRO A 128 13.85 -2.59 8.67
N LYS A 129 14.76 -1.63 8.46
CA LYS A 129 15.24 -0.75 9.54
C LYS A 129 14.38 0.49 9.71
N ASN A 130 13.65 0.87 8.66
CA ASN A 130 12.88 2.11 8.63
C ASN A 130 11.39 1.81 8.69
N ALA A 131 10.71 2.44 9.65
CA ALA A 131 9.30 2.21 9.94
C ALA A 131 8.35 3.22 9.28
N GLU A 132 8.89 4.23 8.58
CA GLU A 132 8.07 5.31 8.00
C GLU A 132 7.57 4.96 6.59
N ALA A 133 6.73 3.93 6.52
CA ALA A 133 6.02 3.58 5.31
C ALA A 133 4.54 3.90 5.49
N HIS A 134 4.08 5.03 4.97
CA HIS A 134 2.67 5.42 5.08
C HIS A 134 1.84 4.75 3.98
N VAL A 135 0.92 3.88 4.39
CA VAL A 135 0.00 3.18 3.49
C VAL A 135 -1.43 3.41 3.93
N ILE A 136 -2.29 3.87 3.03
CA ILE A 136 -3.75 3.97 3.24
C ILE A 136 -4.44 3.10 2.20
N ALA A 137 -5.00 1.98 2.62
CA ALA A 137 -5.55 0.96 1.73
C ALA A 137 -7.03 1.17 1.42
N VAL A 138 -7.40 1.04 0.14
CA VAL A 138 -8.79 1.09 -0.33
C VAL A 138 -9.12 -0.20 -1.07
N PRO A 139 -9.60 -1.23 -0.38
CA PRO A 139 -9.90 -2.51 -1.00
C PRO A 139 -11.16 -2.42 -1.88
N THR A 140 -11.11 -3.05 -3.06
CA THR A 140 -12.27 -3.24 -3.95
C THR A 140 -12.78 -4.69 -3.93
N THR A 141 -12.11 -5.58 -3.20
CA THR A 141 -12.43 -7.01 -3.13
C THR A 141 -12.52 -7.43 -1.67
N ALA A 142 -13.67 -7.88 -1.24
CA ALA A 142 -13.85 -8.48 0.08
C ALA A 142 -13.27 -9.90 0.10
N GLY A 143 -12.36 -10.17 1.06
CA GLY A 143 -11.88 -11.54 1.29
C GLY A 143 -10.37 -11.69 1.45
N THR A 144 -9.52 -10.86 0.83
CA THR A 144 -8.06 -11.03 0.93
C THR A 144 -7.50 -10.64 2.30
N GLY A 145 -8.12 -9.68 2.98
CA GLY A 145 -7.65 -9.14 4.26
C GLY A 145 -6.31 -8.40 4.16
N SER A 146 -5.84 -8.16 2.93
CA SER A 146 -4.52 -7.53 2.70
C SER A 146 -4.49 -6.08 3.17
N GLU A 147 -5.63 -5.45 3.27
CA GLU A 147 -5.84 -4.10 3.82
C GLU A 147 -5.66 -4.02 5.35
N THR A 148 -5.65 -5.15 6.05
CA THR A 148 -5.58 -5.18 7.52
C THR A 148 -4.37 -5.91 8.08
N ASN A 149 -3.50 -6.42 7.20
CA ASN A 149 -2.33 -7.19 7.62
C ASN A 149 -1.01 -6.54 7.21
N SER A 150 0.07 -7.02 7.82
CA SER A 150 1.46 -6.57 7.61
C SER A 150 2.25 -7.47 6.66
N ALA A 151 1.58 -8.21 5.77
CA ALA A 151 2.23 -9.15 4.85
C ALA A 151 1.98 -8.77 3.38
N CYS A 152 2.95 -9.10 2.54
CA CYS A 152 2.86 -9.01 1.08
C CYS A 152 3.39 -10.27 0.44
N VAL A 153 2.85 -10.64 -0.71
CA VAL A 153 3.31 -11.78 -1.52
C VAL A 153 3.71 -11.26 -2.90
N ILE A 154 5.00 -11.30 -3.20
CA ILE A 154 5.55 -10.79 -4.46
C ILE A 154 6.17 -11.93 -5.26
N THR A 155 5.86 -12.00 -6.53
CA THR A 155 6.44 -12.97 -7.47
C THR A 155 7.83 -12.51 -7.91
N ARG A 156 8.85 -13.32 -7.62
CA ARG A 156 10.22 -13.09 -8.09
C ARG A 156 10.34 -13.61 -9.50
N GLN A 157 10.35 -12.74 -10.52
CA GLN A 157 10.38 -13.15 -11.94
C GLN A 157 11.58 -14.03 -12.27
N ARG A 158 12.79 -13.63 -11.84
CA ARG A 158 14.01 -14.43 -12.07
C ARG A 158 13.99 -15.82 -11.46
N LEU A 159 13.26 -15.98 -10.35
CA LEU A 159 13.26 -17.24 -9.59
C LEU A 159 12.01 -18.08 -9.87
N GLY A 160 11.01 -17.54 -10.56
CA GLY A 160 9.74 -18.21 -10.83
C GLY A 160 8.98 -18.58 -9.56
N ARG A 161 9.21 -17.89 -8.43
CA ARG A 161 8.60 -18.24 -7.15
C ARG A 161 8.09 -17.00 -6.41
N LYS A 162 7.09 -17.22 -5.53
CA LYS A 162 6.55 -16.21 -4.63
C LYS A 162 7.47 -16.01 -3.42
N THR A 163 7.59 -14.76 -3.00
CA THR A 163 8.34 -14.32 -1.83
C THR A 163 7.38 -13.63 -0.88
N TYR A 164 7.47 -13.97 0.40
CA TYR A 164 6.71 -13.33 1.46
C TYR A 164 7.57 -12.26 2.11
N VAL A 165 7.00 -11.06 2.24
CA VAL A 165 7.59 -9.95 2.98
C VAL A 165 6.64 -9.61 4.10
N MET A 166 7.14 -9.52 5.32
CA MET A 166 6.33 -9.19 6.51
C MET A 166 7.03 -8.12 7.33
N HIS A 167 6.36 -7.01 7.57
CA HIS A 167 6.87 -5.97 8.46
C HIS A 167 5.72 -5.16 9.06
N PRO A 168 5.75 -4.85 10.38
CA PRO A 168 4.66 -4.09 11.03
C PRO A 168 4.38 -2.73 10.39
N SER A 169 5.40 -2.03 9.85
CA SER A 169 5.25 -0.71 9.25
C SER A 169 4.42 -0.66 7.96
N ILE A 170 4.17 -1.81 7.32
CA ILE A 170 3.31 -1.89 6.13
C ILE A 170 1.87 -2.29 6.45
N THR A 171 1.52 -2.38 7.72
CA THR A 171 0.12 -2.41 8.12
C THR A 171 -0.49 -1.05 7.75
N PRO A 172 -1.55 -1.01 6.95
CA PRO A 172 -2.18 0.27 6.60
C PRO A 172 -2.59 1.08 7.83
N ALA A 173 -2.52 2.42 7.70
CA ALA A 173 -2.81 3.36 8.79
C ALA A 173 -4.32 3.58 8.96
#